data_077d13bd0385e61dfa9ed46c44bc8ec8
#
_entry.id   077d13bd0385e61dfa9ed46c44bc8ec8
#
_cell.length_a   1.000
_cell.length_b   1.000
_cell.length_c   1.000
_cell.angle_alpha   90.00
_cell.angle_beta   90.00
_cell.angle_gamma   90.00
#
_symmetry.space_group_name_H-M   'P 1'
#
loop_
_entity.id
_entity.type
_entity.pdbx_description
1 polymer ?
#
loop_
_entity_poly.entity_id
_entity_poly.type
_entity_poly.pdbx_seq_one_letter_code
_entity_poly.pdbx_strand_id
1 'polypeptide(L)'
;MSPRPDIARQRPDILCIGSVLWDVIGRAPRRMALGHDVPGRITRLPGGVAMNIAAACLREGMRPALLTVLGRDSEGRALADACAAMGLNTDHVTWADDLPTDRYMAIEAENGLVAAVADAHSLEAAGDRILAPLSDGALARADRPWTGRVALDGNLTLALLEQIAASPLFATADLRVAPASPGKAGRLLPLLGHARATIYVNRVEAGLICETLFDSAEAAARELVDRGARRVLVTDGSAPVAEAAADGAFHVARPPTVSVCRVTGAGDTFMASHIAAEARGEQGAAALEEALAATALYVSSA
;
A
#
# COMPACT_ATOMS: atom_id res chain seq x y z
N MET A 1 28.10 -5.28 -19.66
CA MET A 1 27.10 -5.41 -18.56
C MET A 1 27.83 -5.13 -17.26
N SER A 2 27.64 -3.95 -16.68
CA SER A 2 28.17 -3.65 -15.34
C SER A 2 27.46 -4.53 -14.32
N PRO A 3 28.16 -5.08 -13.32
CA PRO A 3 27.49 -5.85 -12.26
C PRO A 3 26.50 -4.94 -11.55
N ARG A 4 25.25 -5.42 -11.39
CA ARG A 4 24.25 -4.74 -10.54
C ARG A 4 24.88 -4.58 -9.15
N PRO A 5 24.75 -3.40 -8.50
CA PRO A 5 25.25 -3.24 -7.15
C PRO A 5 24.63 -4.29 -6.23
N ASP A 6 25.40 -4.76 -5.28
CA ASP A 6 25.12 -5.89 -4.35
C ASP A 6 23.94 -5.64 -3.38
N ILE A 7 23.10 -4.65 -3.67
CA ILE A 7 21.91 -4.25 -2.89
C ILE A 7 20.87 -5.38 -2.82
N ALA A 8 20.76 -6.21 -3.87
CA ALA A 8 19.80 -7.32 -3.93
C ALA A 8 20.12 -8.46 -2.94
N ARG A 9 21.33 -8.55 -2.39
CA ARG A 9 21.73 -9.61 -1.45
C ARG A 9 21.58 -9.25 0.03
N GLN A 10 21.25 -8.00 0.34
CA GLN A 10 21.01 -7.60 1.72
C GLN A 10 19.58 -7.91 2.14
N ARG A 11 19.41 -8.34 3.40
CA ARG A 11 18.07 -8.60 3.96
C ARG A 11 17.19 -7.36 3.80
N PRO A 12 15.96 -7.48 3.28
CA PRO A 12 15.05 -6.35 3.15
C PRO A 12 14.68 -5.76 4.51
N ASP A 13 14.43 -4.45 4.55
CA ASP A 13 14.02 -3.73 5.76
C ASP A 13 12.50 -3.82 5.97
N ILE A 14 11.77 -4.05 4.86
CA ILE A 14 10.32 -4.15 4.83
C ILE A 14 9.88 -5.12 3.72
N LEU A 15 8.85 -5.92 4.02
CA LEU A 15 8.14 -6.72 3.02
C LEU A 15 6.86 -5.99 2.62
N CYS A 16 6.64 -5.79 1.33
CA CYS A 16 5.41 -5.23 0.78
C CYS A 16 4.62 -6.38 0.13
N ILE A 17 3.53 -6.79 0.78
CA ILE A 17 2.74 -7.97 0.41
C ILE A 17 1.41 -7.51 -0.17
N GLY A 18 1.16 -7.82 -1.44
CA GLY A 18 -0.09 -7.46 -2.11
C GLY A 18 0.05 -7.21 -3.61
N SER A 19 -0.73 -6.27 -4.12
CA SER A 19 -0.88 -6.03 -5.55
C SER A 19 0.35 -5.36 -6.17
N VAL A 20 0.79 -5.97 -7.26
CA VAL A 20 1.72 -5.43 -8.24
C VAL A 20 1.12 -5.72 -9.60
N LEU A 21 0.80 -4.69 -10.35
CA LEU A 21 0.07 -4.82 -11.61
C LEU A 21 0.45 -3.69 -12.58
N TRP A 22 -0.03 -3.76 -13.81
CA TRP A 22 0.10 -2.66 -14.74
C TRP A 22 -1.03 -1.65 -14.58
N ASP A 23 -0.70 -0.40 -14.27
CA ASP A 23 -1.61 0.75 -14.43
C ASP A 23 -1.56 1.25 -15.88
N VAL A 24 -2.66 1.09 -16.59
CA VAL A 24 -2.86 1.59 -17.95
C VAL A 24 -3.79 2.78 -17.91
N ILE A 25 -3.24 3.99 -18.02
CA ILE A 25 -3.99 5.24 -17.84
C ILE A 25 -4.07 6.00 -19.16
N GLY A 26 -5.29 6.12 -19.68
CA GLY A 26 -5.60 7.01 -20.80
C GLY A 26 -5.96 8.40 -20.29
N ARG A 27 -5.22 9.44 -20.68
CA ARG A 27 -5.50 10.83 -20.31
C ARG A 27 -5.90 11.65 -21.51
N ALA A 28 -7.10 12.25 -21.45
CA ALA A 28 -7.61 13.19 -22.43
C ALA A 28 -7.51 14.63 -21.88
N PRO A 29 -6.96 15.59 -22.66
CA PRO A 29 -6.83 16.98 -22.24
C PRO A 29 -8.15 17.78 -22.32
N ARG A 30 -9.25 17.13 -22.68
CA ARG A 30 -10.59 17.71 -22.85
C ARG A 30 -11.61 16.88 -22.08
N ARG A 31 -12.77 17.48 -21.80
CA ARG A 31 -13.92 16.76 -21.25
C ARG A 31 -14.33 15.62 -22.17
N MET A 32 -14.64 14.48 -21.59
CA MET A 32 -15.07 13.28 -22.31
C MET A 32 -16.47 12.90 -21.86
N ALA A 33 -17.37 12.70 -22.81
CA ALA A 33 -18.70 12.19 -22.56
C ALA A 33 -18.74 10.66 -22.78
N LEU A 34 -19.69 9.99 -22.14
CA LEU A 34 -19.91 8.55 -22.34
C LEU A 34 -20.18 8.24 -23.82
N GLY A 35 -19.52 7.22 -24.35
CA GLY A 35 -19.67 6.79 -25.75
C GLY A 35 -18.87 7.61 -26.77
N HIS A 36 -18.07 8.58 -26.32
CA HIS A 36 -17.22 9.37 -27.22
C HIS A 36 -15.78 8.91 -27.14
N ASP A 37 -15.05 9.01 -28.25
CA ASP A 37 -13.61 8.97 -28.32
C ASP A 37 -13.02 10.37 -28.42
N VAL A 38 -11.88 10.59 -27.84
CA VAL A 38 -11.15 11.87 -27.85
C VAL A 38 -9.67 11.64 -28.00
N PRO A 39 -8.91 12.52 -28.67
CA PRO A 39 -7.47 12.43 -28.69
C PRO A 39 -6.89 12.52 -27.25
N GLY A 40 -5.96 11.62 -26.93
CA GLY A 40 -5.33 11.55 -25.60
C GLY A 40 -3.99 10.84 -25.65
N ARG A 41 -3.42 10.59 -24.48
CA ARG A 41 -2.23 9.77 -24.30
C ARG A 41 -2.55 8.60 -23.41
N ILE A 42 -1.98 7.44 -23.74
CA ILE A 42 -2.04 6.24 -22.91
C ILE A 42 -0.64 6.01 -22.36
N THR A 43 -0.55 5.91 -21.03
CA THR A 43 0.68 5.56 -20.33
C THR A 43 0.48 4.22 -19.64
N ARG A 44 1.55 3.45 -19.54
CA ARG A 44 1.58 2.20 -18.79
C ARG A 44 2.73 2.27 -17.78
N LEU A 45 2.42 2.07 -16.52
CA LEU A 45 3.38 2.16 -15.41
C LEU A 45 3.17 0.99 -14.44
N PRO A 46 4.23 0.53 -13.76
CA PRO A 46 4.04 -0.33 -12.60
C PRO A 46 3.13 0.34 -11.57
N GLY A 47 2.15 -0.40 -11.06
CA GLY A 47 1.16 0.07 -10.11
C GLY A 47 0.76 -1.02 -9.13
N GLY A 48 -0.31 -0.77 -8.37
CA GLY A 48 -0.76 -1.59 -7.25
C GLY A 48 -0.27 -1.05 -5.91
N VAL A 49 -1.06 -1.26 -4.87
CA VAL A 49 -0.81 -0.66 -3.54
C VAL A 49 0.51 -1.13 -2.94
N ALA A 50 0.80 -2.44 -2.97
CA ALA A 50 2.07 -2.96 -2.45
C ALA A 50 3.27 -2.41 -3.24
N MET A 51 3.15 -2.28 -4.57
CA MET A 51 4.18 -1.67 -5.42
C MET A 51 4.38 -0.19 -5.09
N ASN A 52 3.29 0.57 -4.94
CA ASN A 52 3.36 2.00 -4.62
C ASN A 52 4.02 2.25 -3.26
N ILE A 53 3.65 1.45 -2.24
CA ILE A 53 4.27 1.50 -0.91
C ILE A 53 5.76 1.15 -1.01
N ALA A 54 6.12 0.09 -1.75
CA ALA A 54 7.52 -0.29 -1.94
C ALA A 54 8.33 0.80 -2.63
N ALA A 55 7.80 1.39 -3.70
CA ALA A 55 8.45 2.49 -4.41
C ALA A 55 8.61 3.73 -3.53
N ALA A 56 7.62 4.01 -2.65
CA ALA A 56 7.72 5.10 -1.69
C ALA A 56 8.77 4.80 -0.60
N CYS A 57 8.78 3.59 -0.03
CA CYS A 57 9.82 3.16 0.92
C CYS A 57 11.23 3.27 0.31
N LEU A 58 11.39 2.90 -0.96
CA LEU A 58 12.69 3.03 -1.65
C LEU A 58 13.13 4.49 -1.75
N ARG A 59 12.21 5.43 -2.07
CA ARG A 59 12.52 6.87 -2.08
C ARG A 59 12.95 7.41 -0.72
N GLU A 60 12.42 6.81 0.35
CA GLU A 60 12.80 7.11 1.75
C GLU A 60 14.10 6.41 2.21
N GLY A 61 14.80 5.72 1.31
CA GLY A 61 16.06 5.04 1.58
C GLY A 61 15.94 3.65 2.23
N MET A 62 14.74 3.08 2.31
CA MET A 62 14.52 1.71 2.76
C MET A 62 14.77 0.70 1.62
N ARG A 63 14.92 -0.56 1.98
CA ARG A 63 15.09 -1.70 1.05
C ARG A 63 13.85 -2.59 1.07
N PRO A 64 12.82 -2.28 0.29
CA PRO A 64 11.62 -3.10 0.22
C PRO A 64 11.82 -4.35 -0.63
N ALA A 65 11.14 -5.45 -0.25
CA ALA A 65 10.96 -6.63 -1.09
C ALA A 65 9.47 -6.84 -1.38
N LEU A 66 9.17 -7.20 -2.63
CA LEU A 66 7.80 -7.46 -3.08
C LEU A 66 7.45 -8.94 -2.88
N LEU A 67 6.35 -9.21 -2.20
CA LEU A 67 5.68 -10.51 -2.15
C LEU A 67 4.32 -10.38 -2.84
N THR A 68 4.24 -10.89 -4.04
CA THR A 68 3.08 -10.79 -4.94
C THR A 68 3.04 -11.99 -5.87
N VAL A 69 2.04 -12.06 -6.72
CA VAL A 69 1.97 -12.99 -7.84
C VAL A 69 2.05 -12.24 -9.15
N LEU A 70 2.82 -12.77 -10.09
CA LEU A 70 2.83 -12.34 -11.48
C LEU A 70 2.62 -13.56 -12.39
N GLY A 71 1.88 -13.37 -13.47
CA GLY A 71 1.77 -14.39 -14.50
C GLY A 71 3.12 -14.67 -15.15
N ARG A 72 3.37 -15.92 -15.52
CA ARG A 72 4.57 -16.31 -16.30
C ARG A 72 4.41 -15.94 -17.79
N ASP A 73 3.68 -14.87 -18.04
CA ASP A 73 3.45 -14.28 -19.37
C ASP A 73 4.47 -13.16 -19.71
N SER A 74 4.34 -12.56 -20.88
CA SER A 74 5.20 -11.44 -21.31
C SER A 74 5.00 -10.19 -20.45
N GLU A 75 3.77 -9.97 -20.00
CA GLU A 75 3.39 -8.81 -19.19
C GLU A 75 3.99 -8.89 -17.78
N GLY A 76 3.97 -10.08 -17.15
CA GLY A 76 4.57 -10.30 -15.83
C GLY A 76 6.08 -10.15 -15.86
N ARG A 77 6.75 -10.69 -16.89
CA ARG A 77 8.20 -10.51 -17.06
C ARG A 77 8.54 -9.02 -17.22
N ALA A 78 7.82 -8.31 -18.09
CA ALA A 78 8.05 -6.89 -18.30
C ALA A 78 7.78 -6.06 -17.03
N LEU A 79 6.77 -6.43 -16.23
CA LEU A 79 6.45 -5.76 -14.97
C LEU A 79 7.54 -5.99 -13.91
N ALA A 80 8.00 -7.24 -13.76
CA ALA A 80 9.09 -7.56 -12.85
C ALA A 80 10.38 -6.82 -13.24
N ASP A 81 10.71 -6.76 -14.53
CA ASP A 81 11.87 -6.03 -15.04
C ASP A 81 11.74 -4.52 -14.78
N ALA A 82 10.54 -3.96 -14.97
CA ALA A 82 10.28 -2.54 -14.68
C ALA A 82 10.42 -2.24 -13.18
N CYS A 83 9.88 -3.07 -12.28
CA CYS A 83 10.05 -2.94 -10.84
C CYS A 83 11.53 -3.06 -10.44
N ALA A 84 12.25 -4.03 -11.00
CA ALA A 84 13.68 -4.21 -10.75
C ALA A 84 14.53 -3.02 -11.26
N ALA A 85 14.14 -2.42 -12.40
CA ALA A 85 14.79 -1.21 -12.94
C ALA A 85 14.58 0.02 -12.03
N MET A 86 13.48 0.05 -11.27
CA MET A 86 13.23 1.07 -10.22
C MET A 86 14.06 0.82 -8.96
N GLY A 87 14.73 -0.33 -8.81
CA GLY A 87 15.51 -0.71 -7.63
C GLY A 87 14.76 -1.56 -6.62
N LEU A 88 13.55 -2.02 -6.94
CA LEU A 88 12.77 -2.88 -6.06
C LEU A 88 13.29 -4.33 -6.10
N ASN A 89 13.28 -5.00 -4.94
CA ASN A 89 13.61 -6.41 -4.87
C ASN A 89 12.41 -7.26 -5.30
N THR A 90 12.57 -7.95 -6.43
CA THR A 90 11.59 -8.86 -7.06
C THR A 90 11.95 -10.33 -6.92
N ASP A 91 12.97 -10.69 -6.13
CA ASP A 91 13.46 -12.08 -5.99
C ASP A 91 12.43 -13.01 -5.33
N HIS A 92 11.44 -12.42 -4.63
CA HIS A 92 10.43 -13.15 -3.87
C HIS A 92 9.04 -13.12 -4.52
N VAL A 93 8.97 -12.74 -5.79
CA VAL A 93 7.73 -12.76 -6.57
C VAL A 93 7.33 -14.21 -6.87
N THR A 94 6.07 -14.55 -6.62
CA THR A 94 5.49 -15.83 -7.01
C THR A 94 5.13 -15.80 -8.49
N TRP A 95 5.67 -16.72 -9.27
CA TRP A 95 5.35 -16.86 -10.68
C TRP A 95 4.25 -17.91 -10.89
N ALA A 96 3.14 -17.52 -11.50
CA ALA A 96 2.00 -18.38 -11.78
C ALA A 96 1.96 -18.77 -13.26
N ASP A 97 1.83 -20.06 -13.53
CA ASP A 97 1.60 -20.58 -14.89
C ASP A 97 0.10 -20.64 -15.24
N ASP A 98 -0.74 -20.60 -14.22
CA ASP A 98 -2.19 -20.75 -14.25
C ASP A 98 -2.95 -19.41 -14.13
N LEU A 99 -2.26 -18.30 -13.90
CA LEU A 99 -2.87 -16.98 -13.70
C LEU A 99 -2.21 -15.93 -14.61
N PRO A 100 -2.99 -15.02 -15.23
CA PRO A 100 -2.43 -13.92 -16.00
C PRO A 100 -1.85 -12.83 -15.08
N THR A 101 -1.08 -11.93 -15.65
CA THR A 101 -0.63 -10.74 -14.93
C THR A 101 -1.76 -9.72 -14.80
N ASP A 102 -2.04 -9.29 -13.57
CA ASP A 102 -3.09 -8.32 -13.24
C ASP A 102 -2.83 -6.94 -13.87
N ARG A 103 -3.91 -6.20 -14.11
CA ARG A 103 -3.87 -4.83 -14.65
C ARG A 103 -5.03 -3.98 -14.15
N TYR A 104 -4.78 -2.70 -14.04
CA TYR A 104 -5.81 -1.69 -13.83
C TYR A 104 -5.84 -0.78 -15.05
N MET A 105 -7.03 -0.49 -15.57
CA MET A 105 -7.21 0.42 -16.68
C MET A 105 -8.12 1.57 -16.25
N ALA A 106 -7.68 2.81 -16.50
CA ALA A 106 -8.49 3.99 -16.22
C ALA A 106 -8.48 4.95 -17.40
N ILE A 107 -9.57 5.65 -17.57
CA ILE A 107 -9.73 6.78 -18.49
C ILE A 107 -9.97 8.01 -17.65
N GLU A 108 -9.05 8.95 -17.73
CA GLU A 108 -9.09 10.26 -17.07
C GLU A 108 -9.26 11.36 -18.11
N ALA A 109 -10.06 12.35 -17.79
CA ALA A 109 -10.28 13.52 -18.64
C ALA A 109 -10.25 14.79 -17.80
N GLU A 110 -10.42 15.97 -18.41
CA GLU A 110 -10.52 17.25 -17.69
C GLU A 110 -11.59 17.22 -16.58
N ASN A 111 -12.65 16.44 -16.77
CA ASN A 111 -13.74 16.26 -15.79
C ASN A 111 -13.49 15.13 -14.76
N GLY A 112 -12.26 14.63 -14.65
CA GLY A 112 -11.84 13.59 -13.70
C GLY A 112 -11.88 12.17 -14.29
N LEU A 113 -12.03 11.19 -13.42
CA LEU A 113 -12.13 9.77 -13.80
C LEU A 113 -13.45 9.54 -14.55
N VAL A 114 -13.36 9.10 -15.81
CA VAL A 114 -14.51 8.78 -16.66
C VAL A 114 -14.95 7.34 -16.47
N ALA A 115 -14.00 6.41 -16.46
CA ALA A 115 -14.25 4.98 -16.26
C ALA A 115 -12.97 4.28 -15.79
N ALA A 116 -13.12 3.16 -15.08
CA ALA A 116 -12.02 2.29 -14.72
C ALA A 116 -12.46 0.83 -14.66
N VAL A 117 -11.52 -0.08 -14.93
CA VAL A 117 -11.67 -1.52 -14.77
C VAL A 117 -10.44 -2.05 -14.02
N ALA A 118 -10.66 -2.76 -12.93
CA ALA A 118 -9.62 -3.45 -12.20
C ALA A 118 -9.70 -4.95 -12.52
N ASP A 119 -8.76 -5.44 -13.32
CA ASP A 119 -8.53 -6.86 -13.57
C ASP A 119 -7.43 -7.32 -12.60
N ALA A 120 -7.81 -7.58 -11.35
CA ALA A 120 -6.93 -7.89 -10.22
C ALA A 120 -7.32 -9.22 -9.55
N HIS A 121 -7.72 -10.21 -10.35
CA HIS A 121 -8.21 -11.50 -9.88
C HIS A 121 -7.08 -12.47 -9.55
N SER A 122 -5.91 -12.32 -10.18
CA SER A 122 -4.79 -13.24 -9.99
C SER A 122 -4.21 -13.15 -8.59
N LEU A 123 -4.10 -11.94 -8.02
CA LEU A 123 -3.68 -11.79 -6.62
C LEU A 123 -4.64 -12.51 -5.67
N GLU A 124 -5.95 -12.37 -5.85
CA GLU A 124 -6.96 -13.03 -5.01
C GLU A 124 -6.93 -14.55 -5.20
N ALA A 125 -6.79 -15.04 -6.44
CA ALA A 125 -6.71 -16.47 -6.76
C ALA A 125 -5.40 -17.12 -6.30
N ALA A 126 -4.30 -16.38 -6.25
CA ALA A 126 -3.03 -16.87 -5.74
C ALA A 126 -3.10 -17.22 -4.24
N GLY A 127 -3.91 -16.47 -3.47
CA GLY A 127 -4.08 -16.68 -2.04
C GLY A 127 -2.73 -16.68 -1.29
N ASP A 128 -2.51 -17.69 -0.47
CA ASP A 128 -1.31 -17.82 0.36
C ASP A 128 -0.04 -18.25 -0.39
N ARG A 129 -0.12 -18.58 -1.68
CA ARG A 129 1.07 -18.86 -2.50
C ARG A 129 2.10 -17.75 -2.45
N ILE A 130 1.66 -16.49 -2.32
CA ILE A 130 2.55 -15.32 -2.22
C ILE A 130 3.34 -15.26 -0.91
N LEU A 131 2.93 -16.04 0.10
CA LEU A 131 3.59 -16.11 1.41
C LEU A 131 4.66 -17.22 1.47
N ALA A 132 4.85 -18.02 0.41
CA ALA A 132 5.81 -19.11 0.37
C ALA A 132 7.22 -18.68 0.83
N PRO A 133 7.78 -17.50 0.47
CA PRO A 133 9.09 -17.07 0.94
C PRO A 133 9.23 -16.90 2.46
N LEU A 134 8.10 -16.81 3.19
CA LEU A 134 8.06 -16.74 4.64
C LEU A 134 8.01 -18.11 5.31
N SER A 135 7.75 -19.19 4.55
CA SER A 135 7.65 -20.55 5.06
C SER A 135 8.73 -21.48 4.55
N ASP A 136 9.26 -21.25 3.35
CA ASP A 136 10.26 -22.11 2.68
C ASP A 136 11.72 -21.84 3.11
N GLY A 137 11.94 -20.78 3.87
CA GLY A 137 13.24 -20.38 4.41
C GLY A 137 13.98 -19.33 3.59
N ALA A 138 13.40 -18.82 2.51
CA ALA A 138 13.99 -17.73 1.74
C ALA A 138 14.08 -16.44 2.56
N LEU A 139 13.02 -16.08 3.28
CA LEU A 139 12.96 -14.91 4.17
C LEU A 139 12.80 -15.28 5.64
N ALA A 140 11.99 -16.30 5.91
CA ALA A 140 11.65 -16.75 7.26
C ALA A 140 11.29 -18.25 7.24
N ARG A 141 10.98 -18.82 8.40
CA ARG A 141 10.40 -20.18 8.57
C ARG A 141 9.68 -20.24 9.90
N ALA A 142 8.93 -21.30 10.14
CA ALA A 142 8.09 -21.44 11.34
C ALA A 142 8.88 -21.32 12.66
N ASP A 143 10.10 -21.85 12.71
CA ASP A 143 11.01 -21.79 13.87
C ASP A 143 11.81 -20.47 13.96
N ARG A 144 11.77 -19.67 12.89
CA ARG A 144 12.40 -18.35 12.81
C ARG A 144 11.52 -17.40 12.00
N PRO A 145 10.42 -16.92 12.58
CA PRO A 145 9.46 -16.05 11.92
C PRO A 145 10.09 -14.70 11.51
N TRP A 146 9.44 -14.00 10.62
CA TRP A 146 9.86 -12.65 10.23
C TRP A 146 9.67 -11.68 11.39
N THR A 147 10.71 -10.91 11.69
CA THR A 147 10.71 -9.93 12.82
C THR A 147 10.74 -8.48 12.34
N GLY A 148 10.80 -8.26 11.03
CA GLY A 148 10.84 -6.92 10.43
C GLY A 148 9.46 -6.35 10.16
N ARG A 149 9.45 -5.22 9.45
CA ARG A 149 8.23 -4.54 9.02
C ARG A 149 7.57 -5.29 7.87
N VAL A 150 6.24 -5.26 7.84
CA VAL A 150 5.42 -5.83 6.77
C VAL A 150 4.34 -4.84 6.41
N ALA A 151 4.32 -4.35 5.19
CA ALA A 151 3.22 -3.59 4.63
C ALA A 151 2.22 -4.53 3.96
N LEU A 152 0.98 -4.53 4.42
CA LEU A 152 -0.12 -5.34 3.90
C LEU A 152 -1.10 -4.47 3.10
N ASP A 153 -1.42 -4.94 1.92
CA ASP A 153 -2.33 -4.31 0.98
C ASP A 153 -3.76 -4.89 1.13
N GLY A 154 -4.75 -4.04 1.30
CA GLY A 154 -6.17 -4.41 1.37
C GLY A 154 -6.76 -4.99 0.07
N ASN A 155 -5.96 -5.16 -1.00
CA ASN A 155 -6.33 -6.00 -2.14
C ASN A 155 -6.28 -7.49 -1.81
N LEU A 156 -5.52 -7.90 -0.79
CA LEU A 156 -5.56 -9.26 -0.27
C LEU A 156 -6.98 -9.63 0.15
N THR A 157 -7.35 -10.90 -0.03
CA THR A 157 -8.68 -11.36 0.39
C THR A 157 -8.86 -11.30 1.90
N LEU A 158 -10.09 -11.18 2.37
CA LEU A 158 -10.42 -11.25 3.79
C LEU A 158 -9.83 -12.54 4.42
N ALA A 159 -10.04 -13.68 3.76
CA ALA A 159 -9.53 -14.97 4.23
C ALA A 159 -8.00 -15.00 4.37
N LEU A 160 -7.27 -14.39 3.43
CA LEU A 160 -5.80 -14.33 3.53
C LEU A 160 -5.35 -13.37 4.65
N LEU A 161 -6.05 -12.26 4.87
CA LEU A 161 -5.75 -11.35 5.98
C LEU A 161 -6.07 -12.00 7.34
N GLU A 162 -7.15 -12.80 7.44
CA GLU A 162 -7.43 -13.64 8.62
C GLU A 162 -6.31 -14.66 8.87
N GLN A 163 -5.86 -15.34 7.83
CA GLN A 163 -4.75 -16.29 7.91
C GLN A 163 -3.46 -15.59 8.38
N ILE A 164 -3.13 -14.42 7.84
CA ILE A 164 -1.96 -13.62 8.25
C ILE A 164 -2.07 -13.21 9.71
N ALA A 165 -3.23 -12.70 10.14
CA ALA A 165 -3.46 -12.28 11.52
C ALA A 165 -3.28 -13.42 12.55
N ALA A 166 -3.64 -14.65 12.17
CA ALA A 166 -3.53 -15.82 13.03
C ALA A 166 -2.19 -16.57 12.89
N SER A 167 -1.38 -16.25 11.88
CA SER A 167 -0.19 -17.03 11.54
C SER A 167 1.00 -16.77 12.47
N PRO A 168 1.66 -17.81 12.99
CA PRO A 168 2.89 -17.67 13.76
C PRO A 168 4.04 -17.05 12.95
N LEU A 169 4.01 -17.10 11.62
CA LEU A 169 5.00 -16.47 10.75
C LEU A 169 5.05 -14.95 10.90
N PHE A 170 3.94 -14.34 11.32
CA PHE A 170 3.79 -12.90 11.53
C PHE A 170 3.71 -12.49 13.01
N ALA A 171 3.78 -13.44 13.95
CA ALA A 171 3.58 -13.19 15.38
C ALA A 171 4.51 -12.12 15.98
N THR A 172 5.69 -11.93 15.40
CA THR A 172 6.68 -10.93 15.83
C THR A 172 6.89 -9.81 14.81
N ALA A 173 6.20 -9.85 13.67
CA ALA A 173 6.28 -8.84 12.63
C ALA A 173 5.61 -7.52 13.06
N ASP A 174 6.14 -6.40 12.61
CA ASP A 174 5.50 -5.08 12.70
C ASP A 174 4.59 -4.91 11.48
N LEU A 175 3.28 -5.13 11.68
CA LEU A 175 2.30 -5.10 10.61
C LEU A 175 1.80 -3.68 10.36
N ARG A 176 1.89 -3.25 9.13
CA ARG A 176 1.42 -1.96 8.63
C ARG A 176 0.37 -2.24 7.56
N VAL A 177 -0.84 -1.73 7.72
CA VAL A 177 -1.96 -2.19 6.90
C VAL A 177 -2.73 -1.02 6.34
N ALA A 178 -2.97 -1.01 5.03
CA ALA A 178 -3.78 0.00 4.35
C ALA A 178 -4.83 -0.66 3.44
N PRO A 179 -6.06 -0.12 3.35
CA PRO A 179 -7.03 -0.58 2.37
C PRO A 179 -6.61 -0.12 0.98
N ALA A 180 -7.00 -0.89 -0.03
CA ALA A 180 -6.73 -0.52 -1.42
C ALA A 180 -7.74 0.51 -1.96
N SER A 181 -8.92 0.55 -1.35
CA SER A 181 -10.01 1.45 -1.71
C SER A 181 -11.11 1.41 -0.64
N PRO A 182 -12.00 2.41 -0.61
CA PRO A 182 -13.13 2.41 0.32
C PRO A 182 -13.94 1.10 0.31
N GLY A 183 -14.23 0.54 -0.88
CA GLY A 183 -14.98 -0.72 -1.00
C GLY A 183 -14.28 -1.95 -0.43
N LYS A 184 -12.99 -1.87 -0.12
CA LYS A 184 -12.20 -2.95 0.47
C LYS A 184 -11.81 -2.68 1.93
N ALA A 185 -12.23 -1.56 2.52
CA ALA A 185 -11.87 -1.19 3.89
C ALA A 185 -12.27 -2.24 4.93
N GLY A 186 -13.42 -2.87 4.78
CA GLY A 186 -13.89 -3.96 5.64
C GLY A 186 -12.99 -5.20 5.66
N ARG A 187 -12.12 -5.39 4.64
CA ARG A 187 -11.16 -6.51 4.63
C ARG A 187 -10.13 -6.41 5.75
N LEU A 188 -9.92 -5.23 6.34
CA LEU A 188 -8.93 -5.01 7.41
C LEU A 188 -9.43 -5.44 8.80
N LEU A 189 -10.71 -5.76 8.96
CA LEU A 189 -11.31 -6.14 10.26
C LEU A 189 -10.52 -7.21 11.04
N PRO A 190 -9.95 -8.27 10.42
CA PRO A 190 -9.17 -9.27 11.14
C PRO A 190 -7.89 -8.73 11.80
N LEU A 191 -7.37 -7.61 11.29
CA LEU A 191 -6.15 -6.98 11.76
C LEU A 191 -6.43 -5.83 12.76
N LEU A 192 -7.68 -5.42 12.91
CA LEU A 192 -8.04 -4.31 13.78
C LEU A 192 -7.58 -4.55 15.22
N GLY A 193 -7.88 -5.72 15.79
CA GLY A 193 -7.46 -6.13 17.14
C GLY A 193 -6.08 -6.80 17.23
N HIS A 194 -5.31 -6.83 16.14
CA HIS A 194 -4.01 -7.49 16.15
C HIS A 194 -2.98 -6.65 16.92
N ALA A 195 -2.34 -7.24 17.94
CA ALA A 195 -1.47 -6.53 18.90
C ALA A 195 -0.27 -5.80 18.30
N ARG A 196 0.10 -6.10 17.07
CA ARG A 196 1.25 -5.53 16.36
C ARG A 196 0.87 -4.84 15.05
N ALA A 197 -0.43 -4.59 14.82
CA ALA A 197 -0.88 -3.90 13.62
C ALA A 197 -1.02 -2.39 13.85
N THR A 198 -0.58 -1.63 12.87
CA THR A 198 -0.91 -0.21 12.69
C THR A 198 -1.75 -0.07 11.44
N ILE A 199 -2.94 0.50 11.57
CA ILE A 199 -3.91 0.66 10.49
C ILE A 199 -3.79 2.07 9.91
N TYR A 200 -3.66 2.16 8.60
CA TYR A 200 -3.64 3.41 7.85
C TYR A 200 -4.90 3.51 7.01
N VAL A 201 -5.75 4.48 7.28
CA VAL A 201 -7.02 4.68 6.57
C VAL A 201 -7.27 6.17 6.35
N ASN A 202 -8.14 6.50 5.42
CA ASN A 202 -8.74 7.83 5.40
C ASN A 202 -10.06 7.84 6.19
N ARG A 203 -10.60 9.04 6.44
CA ARG A 203 -11.83 9.23 7.22
C ARG A 203 -13.03 8.46 6.64
N VAL A 204 -13.15 8.37 5.32
CA VAL A 204 -14.23 7.62 4.65
C VAL A 204 -14.07 6.12 4.89
N GLU A 205 -12.87 5.59 4.74
CA GLU A 205 -12.55 4.18 4.99
C GLU A 205 -12.75 3.80 6.46
N ALA A 206 -12.35 4.67 7.39
CA ALA A 206 -12.64 4.51 8.81
C ALA A 206 -14.16 4.44 9.06
N GLY A 207 -14.92 5.30 8.39
CA GLY A 207 -16.38 5.29 8.45
C GLY A 207 -17.00 4.00 7.97
N LEU A 208 -16.46 3.40 6.90
CA LEU A 208 -16.91 2.10 6.39
C LEU A 208 -16.57 0.95 7.33
N ILE A 209 -15.38 0.96 7.95
CA ILE A 209 -15.00 -0.04 8.96
C ILE A 209 -15.90 0.07 10.20
N CYS A 210 -16.22 1.28 10.62
CA CYS A 210 -17.02 1.55 11.81
C CYS A 210 -18.54 1.61 11.55
N GLU A 211 -18.98 1.48 10.31
CA GLU A 211 -20.39 1.63 9.90
C GLU A 211 -20.98 2.96 10.41
N THR A 212 -20.20 4.03 10.35
CA THR A 212 -20.58 5.34 10.87
C THR A 212 -19.98 6.49 10.04
N LEU A 213 -20.54 7.68 10.13
CA LEU A 213 -19.97 8.88 9.52
C LEU A 213 -19.20 9.67 10.57
N PHE A 214 -18.01 10.10 10.23
CA PHE A 214 -17.17 10.93 11.10
C PHE A 214 -17.03 12.34 10.54
N ASP A 215 -17.06 13.33 11.43
CA ASP A 215 -16.84 14.72 11.07
C ASP A 215 -15.34 15.08 10.99
N SER A 216 -14.48 14.27 11.60
CA SER A 216 -13.04 14.50 11.63
C SER A 216 -12.23 13.21 11.69
N ALA A 217 -10.94 13.30 11.32
CA ALA A 217 -9.99 12.19 11.48
C ALA A 217 -9.76 11.83 12.96
N GLU A 218 -9.81 12.82 13.85
CA GLU A 218 -9.67 12.64 15.30
C GLU A 218 -10.77 11.77 15.88
N ALA A 219 -12.02 12.03 15.51
CA ALA A 219 -13.17 11.25 15.95
C ALA A 219 -13.07 9.81 15.42
N ALA A 220 -12.70 9.65 14.14
CA ALA A 220 -12.52 8.35 13.50
C ALA A 220 -11.38 7.53 14.14
N ALA A 221 -10.26 8.18 14.46
CA ALA A 221 -9.11 7.51 15.07
C ALA A 221 -9.43 6.98 16.48
N ARG A 222 -10.14 7.77 17.30
CA ARG A 222 -10.59 7.36 18.64
C ARG A 222 -11.54 6.18 18.56
N GLU A 223 -12.56 6.27 17.72
CA GLU A 223 -13.54 5.18 17.55
C GLU A 223 -12.89 3.86 17.10
N LEU A 224 -11.91 3.91 16.18
CA LEU A 224 -11.18 2.71 15.76
C LEU A 224 -10.38 2.09 16.92
N VAL A 225 -9.78 2.90 17.79
CA VAL A 225 -9.09 2.42 19.00
C VAL A 225 -10.10 1.84 20.00
N ASP A 226 -11.24 2.49 20.21
CA ASP A 226 -12.31 2.02 21.09
C ASP A 226 -12.88 0.67 20.61
N ARG A 227 -12.84 0.41 19.30
CA ARG A 227 -13.18 -0.88 18.68
C ARG A 227 -12.06 -1.92 18.72
N GLY A 228 -10.95 -1.61 19.34
CA GLY A 228 -9.87 -2.54 19.60
C GLY A 228 -8.62 -2.38 18.73
N ALA A 229 -8.56 -1.36 17.86
CA ALA A 229 -7.33 -1.14 17.10
C ALA A 229 -6.17 -0.81 18.04
N ARG A 230 -5.04 -1.48 17.82
CA ARG A 230 -3.82 -1.22 18.61
C ARG A 230 -3.25 0.17 18.31
N ARG A 231 -3.26 0.58 17.05
CA ARG A 231 -2.79 1.88 16.57
C ARG A 231 -3.40 2.18 15.21
N VAL A 232 -3.82 3.41 15.00
CA VAL A 232 -4.39 3.87 13.73
C VAL A 232 -3.87 5.24 13.35
N LEU A 233 -3.74 5.48 12.05
CA LEU A 233 -3.52 6.78 11.47
C LEU A 233 -4.68 7.06 10.50
N VAL A 234 -5.38 8.16 10.69
CA VAL A 234 -6.53 8.55 9.88
C VAL A 234 -6.23 9.84 9.14
N THR A 235 -6.22 9.79 7.81
CA THR A 235 -6.05 10.95 6.94
C THR A 235 -7.40 11.53 6.50
N ASP A 236 -7.46 12.84 6.17
CA ASP A 236 -8.67 13.51 5.70
C ASP A 236 -8.36 14.60 4.65
N GLY A 237 -7.70 14.22 3.57
CA GLY A 237 -7.33 15.14 2.50
C GLY A 237 -6.41 16.27 2.99
N SER A 238 -6.89 17.52 2.88
CA SER A 238 -6.17 18.72 3.38
C SER A 238 -6.53 19.08 4.82
N ALA A 239 -7.46 18.37 5.46
CA ALA A 239 -7.82 18.54 6.86
C ALA A 239 -6.79 17.87 7.79
N PRO A 240 -6.86 18.09 9.11
CA PRO A 240 -5.95 17.45 10.04
C PRO A 240 -5.96 15.93 9.94
N VAL A 241 -4.80 15.34 10.15
CA VAL A 241 -4.58 13.89 10.26
C VAL A 241 -4.43 13.54 11.73
N ALA A 242 -4.99 12.43 12.17
CA ALA A 242 -4.92 11.97 13.53
C ALA A 242 -4.25 10.59 13.63
N GLU A 243 -3.41 10.44 14.62
CA GLU A 243 -2.89 9.17 15.11
C GLU A 243 -3.45 8.90 16.50
N ALA A 244 -3.94 7.69 16.72
CA ALA A 244 -4.39 7.21 18.03
C ALA A 244 -3.86 5.81 18.31
N ALA A 245 -3.56 5.52 19.57
CA ALA A 245 -3.11 4.20 20.01
C ALA A 245 -3.77 3.78 21.32
N ALA A 246 -3.88 2.46 21.54
CA ALA A 246 -4.53 1.86 22.70
C ALA A 246 -3.82 2.14 24.03
N ASP A 247 -2.56 2.60 24.00
CA ASP A 247 -1.82 3.05 25.18
C ASP A 247 -2.11 4.50 25.60
N GLY A 248 -3.04 5.16 24.88
CA GLY A 248 -3.46 6.53 25.12
C GLY A 248 -2.68 7.58 24.32
N ALA A 249 -1.67 7.19 23.54
CA ALA A 249 -0.99 8.14 22.66
C ALA A 249 -1.97 8.69 21.61
N PHE A 250 -1.94 10.04 21.45
CA PHE A 250 -2.81 10.73 20.52
C PHE A 250 -2.10 11.95 19.94
N HIS A 251 -1.96 11.98 18.61
CA HIS A 251 -1.27 13.05 17.90
C HIS A 251 -2.14 13.55 16.76
N VAL A 252 -2.13 14.84 16.54
CA VAL A 252 -2.82 15.50 15.42
C VAL A 252 -1.84 16.43 14.74
N ALA A 253 -1.78 16.34 13.43
CA ALA A 253 -0.97 17.24 12.62
C ALA A 253 -1.74 17.69 11.38
N ARG A 254 -1.42 18.87 10.87
CA ARG A 254 -2.04 19.42 9.67
C ARG A 254 -1.08 19.31 8.49
N PRO A 255 -1.53 18.77 7.34
CA PRO A 255 -0.68 18.70 6.15
C PRO A 255 -0.31 20.11 5.66
N PRO A 256 0.89 20.30 5.09
CA PRO A 256 1.27 21.52 4.40
C PRO A 256 0.30 21.87 3.28
N THR A 257 0.01 23.15 3.10
CA THR A 257 -0.83 23.62 1.98
C THR A 257 -0.04 23.60 0.69
N VAL A 258 -0.49 22.83 -0.29
CA VAL A 258 0.17 22.69 -1.61
C VAL A 258 -0.87 22.68 -2.73
N SER A 259 -0.41 22.97 -3.95
CA SER A 259 -1.23 22.75 -5.16
C SER A 259 -1.16 21.27 -5.51
N VAL A 260 -2.32 20.61 -5.53
CA VAL A 260 -2.42 19.16 -5.80
C VAL A 260 -2.38 18.90 -7.31
N CYS A 261 -1.38 18.16 -7.77
CA CYS A 261 -1.23 17.70 -9.16
C CYS A 261 -1.68 16.25 -9.34
N ARG A 262 -1.59 15.42 -8.26
CA ARG A 262 -2.04 14.02 -8.25
C ARG A 262 -2.51 13.61 -6.86
N VAL A 263 -3.46 12.67 -6.82
CA VAL A 263 -4.01 12.13 -5.57
C VAL A 263 -3.70 10.63 -5.43
N THR A 264 -3.67 9.89 -6.55
CA THR A 264 -3.36 8.46 -6.56
C THR A 264 -1.99 8.19 -5.95
N GLY A 265 -1.91 7.26 -5.00
CA GLY A 265 -0.68 6.93 -4.28
C GLY A 265 -0.33 7.88 -3.11
N ALA A 266 -1.18 8.87 -2.79
CA ALA A 266 -0.97 9.75 -1.63
C ALA A 266 -1.01 8.96 -0.32
N GLY A 267 -1.99 8.08 -0.12
CA GLY A 267 -2.10 7.20 1.04
C GLY A 267 -0.91 6.25 1.17
N ASP A 268 -0.49 5.65 0.04
CA ASP A 268 0.67 4.75 -0.01
C ASP A 268 1.97 5.49 0.35
N THR A 269 2.13 6.72 -0.14
CA THR A 269 3.27 7.58 0.19
C THR A 269 3.25 7.97 1.67
N PHE A 270 2.09 8.41 2.21
CA PHE A 270 1.94 8.73 3.62
C PHE A 270 2.34 7.56 4.52
N MET A 271 1.80 6.37 4.24
CA MET A 271 2.14 5.16 4.98
C MET A 271 3.63 4.84 4.92
N ALA A 272 4.21 4.85 3.73
CA ALA A 272 5.62 4.53 3.53
C ALA A 272 6.56 5.52 4.22
N SER A 273 6.29 6.83 4.10
CA SER A 273 7.10 7.88 4.73
C SER A 273 6.99 7.84 6.26
N HIS A 274 5.79 7.54 6.80
CA HIS A 274 5.62 7.32 8.24
C HIS A 274 6.42 6.12 8.74
N ILE A 275 6.36 4.99 8.03
CA ILE A 275 7.16 3.79 8.33
C ILE A 275 8.65 4.10 8.31
N ALA A 276 9.10 4.88 7.32
CA ALA A 276 10.50 5.24 7.17
C ALA A 276 10.97 6.21 8.26
N ALA A 277 10.15 7.19 8.65
CA ALA A 277 10.44 8.09 9.77
C ALA A 277 10.64 7.31 11.07
N GLU A 278 9.73 6.37 11.37
CA GLU A 278 9.89 5.47 12.52
C GLU A 278 11.12 4.54 12.40
N ALA A 279 11.50 4.14 11.20
CA ALA A 279 12.72 3.35 10.98
C ALA A 279 13.99 4.15 11.29
N ARG A 280 13.95 5.47 11.14
CA ARG A 280 15.02 6.40 11.52
C ARG A 280 15.02 6.77 13.00
N GLY A 281 13.98 6.38 13.76
CA GLY A 281 13.84 6.62 15.19
C GLY A 281 12.89 7.75 15.57
N GLU A 282 12.26 8.41 14.58
CA GLU A 282 11.20 9.38 14.84
C GLU A 282 9.95 8.69 15.39
N GLN A 283 9.19 9.38 16.25
CA GLN A 283 7.99 8.81 16.86
C GLN A 283 6.89 9.87 17.03
N GLY A 284 5.64 9.41 17.09
CA GLY A 284 4.47 10.24 17.37
C GLY A 284 4.36 11.44 16.45
N ALA A 285 4.27 12.63 17.01
CA ALA A 285 4.08 13.87 16.23
C ALA A 285 5.18 14.09 15.18
N ALA A 286 6.44 13.81 15.49
CA ALA A 286 7.54 14.03 14.56
C ALA A 286 7.44 13.10 13.33
N ALA A 287 7.17 11.81 13.55
CA ALA A 287 6.97 10.85 12.44
C ALA A 287 5.74 11.22 11.60
N LEU A 288 4.66 11.69 12.24
CA LEU A 288 3.44 12.13 11.57
C LEU A 288 3.68 13.36 10.69
N GLU A 289 4.39 14.37 11.21
CA GLU A 289 4.72 15.61 10.49
C GLU A 289 5.64 15.33 9.29
N GLU A 290 6.64 14.47 9.46
CA GLU A 290 7.55 14.07 8.38
C GLU A 290 6.78 13.34 7.25
N ALA A 291 5.89 12.42 7.60
CA ALA A 291 5.05 11.71 6.63
C ALA A 291 4.14 12.68 5.86
N LEU A 292 3.57 13.68 6.53
CA LEU A 292 2.73 14.70 5.90
C LEU A 292 3.54 15.60 4.95
N ALA A 293 4.75 16.00 5.34
CA ALA A 293 5.63 16.81 4.49
C ALA A 293 6.02 16.05 3.21
N ALA A 294 6.40 14.78 3.33
CA ALA A 294 6.75 13.93 2.20
C ALA A 294 5.53 13.70 1.28
N THR A 295 4.36 13.47 1.86
CA THR A 295 3.10 13.31 1.09
C THR A 295 2.72 14.59 0.35
N ALA A 296 2.85 15.76 1.00
CA ALA A 296 2.59 17.05 0.37
C ALA A 296 3.51 17.29 -0.83
N LEU A 297 4.79 16.94 -0.72
CA LEU A 297 5.75 17.00 -1.82
C LEU A 297 5.35 16.05 -2.95
N TYR A 298 4.93 14.83 -2.62
CA TYR A 298 4.49 13.85 -3.60
C TYR A 298 3.26 14.32 -4.38
N VAL A 299 2.22 14.82 -3.71
CA VAL A 299 0.97 15.22 -4.38
C VAL A 299 1.11 16.52 -5.19
N SER A 300 2.12 17.34 -4.90
CA SER A 300 2.42 18.58 -5.61
C SER A 300 3.37 18.40 -6.79
N SER A 301 4.03 17.25 -6.91
CA SER A 301 4.92 16.95 -8.03
C SER A 301 4.13 16.40 -9.22
N ALA A 302 4.46 16.89 -10.45
CA ALA A 302 3.83 16.45 -11.70
C ALA A 302 4.37 15.09 -12.18
#